data_06e307a36ccc81e768460991ccf3530a
#
_entry.id   06e307a36ccc81e768460991ccf3530a
#
_cell.length_a   1.000
_cell.length_b   1.000
_cell.length_c   1.000
_cell.angle_alpha   90.00
_cell.angle_beta   90.00
_cell.angle_gamma   90.00
#
_symmetry.space_group_name_H-M   'P 1'
#
loop_
_entity.id
_entity.type
_entity.pdbx_description
1 polymer ?
#
loop_
_entity_poly.entity_id
_entity_poly.type
_entity_poly.pdbx_seq_one_letter_code
_entity_poly.pdbx_strand_id
1 'polypeptide(L)'
;MALTIAIPKLRESIAAILRLRLTKPETFDQGKIVPAEYEVGWGSGFCVAADKYLVTAFHVLSAANARDPAAKFYALVVPGNGDPLHWFPVMSFPVERPNLDIAVLELGPCSTPGVHLSAVPVSFAPQPDGTQVLTMGFPAPEVAGLNADQKGNFLGGQFFLKSHANEGIVAAQYVLAGTLPYYELNVGWHHGESGGPITTLANEPAAFSLMQHYRNVQSPHGPLAGPRRGMALSAIQNELTALGIVGI
;
A
#
# COMPACT_ATOMS: atom_id res chain seq x y z
N MET A 1 21.77 7.63 12.60
CA MET A 1 21.68 6.30 13.25
C MET A 1 20.25 5.72 13.19
N ALA A 2 19.18 6.49 13.46
CA ALA A 2 17.80 5.96 13.39
C ALA A 2 17.42 5.39 12.02
N LEU A 3 17.71 6.09 10.91
CA LEU A 3 17.40 5.64 9.55
C LEU A 3 18.04 4.30 9.16
N THR A 4 19.28 4.06 9.56
CA THR A 4 20.00 2.81 9.22
C THR A 4 19.41 1.58 9.92
N ILE A 5 18.63 1.78 10.98
CA ILE A 5 17.92 0.72 11.70
C ILE A 5 16.44 0.66 11.25
N ALA A 6 15.78 1.81 11.15
CA ALA A 6 14.34 1.87 10.84
C ALA A 6 14.02 1.41 9.42
N ILE A 7 14.83 1.78 8.41
CA ILE A 7 14.59 1.42 7.00
C ILE A 7 14.58 -0.10 6.78
N PRO A 8 15.58 -0.90 7.22
CA PRO A 8 15.54 -2.34 7.07
C PRO A 8 14.30 -2.98 7.72
N LYS A 9 13.99 -2.59 8.97
CA LYS A 9 12.80 -3.09 9.68
C LYS A 9 11.51 -2.79 8.95
N LEU A 10 11.34 -1.55 8.51
CA LEU A 10 10.13 -1.15 7.80
C LEU A 10 10.00 -1.88 6.46
N ARG A 11 11.13 -2.15 5.78
CA ARG A 11 11.14 -2.89 4.52
C ARG A 11 10.59 -4.31 4.65
N GLU A 12 10.79 -4.96 5.80
CA GLU A 12 10.24 -6.28 6.09
C GLU A 12 8.72 -6.28 6.31
N SER A 13 8.12 -5.10 6.46
CA SER A 13 6.71 -4.93 6.78
C SER A 13 5.88 -4.36 5.63
N ILE A 14 6.49 -4.02 4.49
CA ILE A 14 5.79 -3.41 3.35
C ILE A 14 5.67 -4.36 2.17
N ALA A 15 4.60 -4.19 1.40
CA ALA A 15 4.37 -4.92 0.16
C ALA A 15 3.89 -3.98 -0.95
N ALA A 16 4.25 -4.29 -2.19
CA ALA A 16 3.60 -3.68 -3.34
C ALA A 16 2.25 -4.38 -3.57
N ILE A 17 1.19 -3.60 -3.75
CA ILE A 17 -0.13 -4.14 -4.04
C ILE A 17 -0.31 -4.19 -5.55
N LEU A 18 -0.46 -5.41 -6.06
CA LEU A 18 -0.83 -5.69 -7.45
C LEU A 18 -2.35 -5.86 -7.52
N ARG A 19 -3.02 -5.03 -8.32
CA ARG A 19 -4.38 -5.24 -8.79
C ARG A 19 -4.30 -5.81 -10.19
N LEU A 20 -4.87 -6.99 -10.38
CA LEU A 20 -4.87 -7.73 -11.65
C LEU A 20 -6.30 -7.98 -12.10
N ARG A 21 -6.70 -7.44 -13.25
CA ARG A 21 -8.01 -7.65 -13.87
C ARG A 21 -7.83 -8.26 -15.25
N LEU A 22 -8.44 -9.43 -15.46
CA LEU A 22 -8.54 -10.03 -16.78
C LEU A 22 -9.56 -9.23 -17.61
N THR A 23 -9.10 -8.59 -18.69
CA THR A 23 -9.95 -7.79 -19.58
C THR A 23 -10.42 -8.57 -20.80
N LYS A 24 -9.55 -9.44 -21.32
CA LYS A 24 -9.91 -10.37 -22.41
C LYS A 24 -9.30 -11.74 -22.12
N PRO A 25 -10.07 -12.82 -22.12
CA PRO A 25 -9.54 -14.17 -21.98
C PRO A 25 -8.70 -14.56 -23.21
N GLU A 26 -7.81 -15.52 -23.01
CA GLU A 26 -7.12 -16.16 -24.12
C GLU A 26 -8.14 -16.79 -25.07
N THR A 27 -7.97 -16.58 -26.36
CA THR A 27 -8.84 -17.11 -27.42
C THR A 27 -8.00 -17.79 -28.50
N PHE A 28 -8.65 -18.65 -29.27
CA PHE A 28 -8.04 -19.27 -30.45
C PHE A 28 -8.74 -18.72 -31.70
N ASP A 29 -8.02 -17.97 -32.50
CA ASP A 29 -8.54 -17.37 -33.74
C ASP A 29 -7.66 -17.69 -34.93
N GLN A 30 -8.27 -18.16 -36.02
CA GLN A 30 -7.61 -18.52 -37.29
C GLN A 30 -6.35 -19.40 -37.11
N GLY A 31 -6.39 -20.35 -36.19
CA GLY A 31 -5.26 -21.26 -35.94
C GLY A 31 -4.14 -20.67 -35.08
N LYS A 32 -4.33 -19.49 -34.46
CA LYS A 32 -3.37 -18.84 -33.60
C LYS A 32 -3.96 -18.58 -32.21
N ILE A 33 -3.12 -18.71 -31.20
CA ILE A 33 -3.46 -18.30 -29.82
C ILE A 33 -3.39 -16.77 -29.77
N VAL A 34 -4.48 -16.13 -29.37
CA VAL A 34 -4.54 -14.72 -29.00
C VAL A 34 -4.39 -14.67 -27.49
N PRO A 35 -3.29 -14.10 -26.96
CA PRO A 35 -3.04 -14.06 -25.52
C PRO A 35 -4.11 -13.31 -24.75
N ALA A 36 -4.28 -13.68 -23.47
CA ALA A 36 -5.14 -12.94 -22.57
C ALA A 36 -4.59 -11.52 -22.33
N GLU A 37 -5.50 -10.55 -22.20
CA GLU A 37 -5.15 -9.17 -21.85
C GLU A 37 -5.52 -8.88 -20.40
N TYR A 38 -4.65 -8.13 -19.72
CA TYR A 38 -4.82 -7.77 -18.32
C TYR A 38 -4.69 -6.27 -18.11
N GLU A 39 -5.52 -5.72 -17.25
CA GLU A 39 -5.34 -4.40 -16.66
C GLU A 39 -4.61 -4.57 -15.33
N VAL A 40 -3.55 -3.79 -15.13
CA VAL A 40 -2.70 -3.84 -13.95
C VAL A 40 -2.75 -2.50 -13.22
N GLY A 41 -3.00 -2.54 -11.92
CA GLY A 41 -2.92 -1.37 -11.04
C GLY A 41 -1.94 -1.63 -9.90
N TRP A 42 -1.38 -0.55 -9.36
CA TRP A 42 -0.34 -0.60 -8.36
C TRP A 42 -0.59 0.33 -7.19
N GLY A 43 -0.11 -0.08 -6.04
CA GLY A 43 0.00 0.71 -4.84
C GLY A 43 0.97 0.08 -3.87
N SER A 44 0.97 0.58 -2.65
CA SER A 44 1.75 0.06 -1.55
C SER A 44 0.84 -0.31 -0.39
N GLY A 45 1.35 -1.13 0.52
CA GLY A 45 0.67 -1.45 1.76
C GLY A 45 1.67 -1.87 2.81
N PHE A 46 1.24 -1.94 4.06
CA PHE A 46 2.07 -2.36 5.18
C PHE A 46 1.32 -3.32 6.10
N CYS A 47 2.07 -4.28 6.61
CA CYS A 47 1.54 -5.32 7.46
C CYS A 47 1.38 -4.81 8.88
N VAL A 48 0.21 -5.05 9.49
CA VAL A 48 -0.12 -4.66 10.87
C VAL A 48 -0.39 -5.88 11.77
N ALA A 49 -0.52 -7.06 11.18
CA ALA A 49 -0.48 -8.36 11.85
C ALA A 49 0.25 -9.34 10.96
N ALA A 50 1.37 -9.88 11.42
CA ALA A 50 2.31 -10.66 10.63
C ALA A 50 1.61 -11.71 9.75
N ASP A 51 1.92 -11.72 8.46
CA ASP A 51 1.38 -12.60 7.43
C ASP A 51 -0.15 -12.60 7.28
N LYS A 52 -0.85 -11.69 7.96
CA LYS A 52 -2.31 -11.77 8.03
C LYS A 52 -3.03 -10.52 7.56
N TYR A 53 -2.75 -9.37 8.16
CA TYR A 53 -3.47 -8.14 7.83
C TYR A 53 -2.55 -7.06 7.32
N LEU A 54 -2.93 -6.49 6.17
CA LEU A 54 -2.20 -5.43 5.51
C LEU A 54 -3.12 -4.21 5.30
N VAL A 55 -2.62 -3.04 5.68
CA VAL A 55 -3.31 -1.75 5.45
C VAL A 55 -2.83 -1.15 4.14
N THR A 56 -3.76 -0.57 3.37
CA THR A 56 -3.49 0.17 2.13
C THR A 56 -4.48 1.31 1.92
N ALA A 57 -4.24 2.16 0.93
CA ALA A 57 -5.23 3.15 0.49
C ALA A 57 -6.34 2.49 -0.33
N PHE A 58 -7.60 2.88 -0.09
CA PHE A 58 -8.74 2.27 -0.78
C PHE A 58 -8.71 2.46 -2.29
N HIS A 59 -8.25 3.63 -2.78
CA HIS A 59 -8.16 3.88 -4.23
C HIS A 59 -7.20 2.92 -4.96
N VAL A 60 -6.25 2.27 -4.27
CA VAL A 60 -5.40 1.20 -4.83
C VAL A 60 -6.24 -0.01 -5.26
N LEU A 61 -7.36 -0.24 -4.57
CA LEU A 61 -8.27 -1.36 -4.84
C LEU A 61 -9.38 -1.01 -5.84
N SER A 62 -9.56 0.28 -6.13
CA SER A 62 -10.72 0.76 -6.85
C SER A 62 -10.36 1.33 -8.21
N ALA A 63 -11.32 1.25 -9.14
CA ALA A 63 -11.26 1.96 -10.42
C ALA A 63 -12.15 3.22 -10.42
N ALA A 64 -13.20 3.31 -9.56
CA ALA A 64 -14.15 4.42 -9.54
C ALA A 64 -14.89 4.49 -8.18
N ASN A 65 -14.18 4.75 -7.09
CA ASN A 65 -14.71 4.84 -5.72
C ASN A 65 -15.40 3.57 -5.19
N ALA A 66 -15.28 2.45 -5.91
CA ALA A 66 -15.71 1.13 -5.46
C ALA A 66 -14.60 0.13 -5.77
N ARG A 67 -14.44 -0.86 -4.90
CA ARG A 67 -13.52 -1.97 -5.17
C ARG A 67 -13.95 -2.67 -6.47
N ASP A 68 -12.99 -2.94 -7.36
CA ASP A 68 -13.26 -3.70 -8.59
C ASP A 68 -13.51 -5.17 -8.23
N PRO A 69 -14.76 -5.66 -8.38
CA PRO A 69 -15.10 -7.04 -8.02
C PRO A 69 -14.51 -8.08 -8.99
N ALA A 70 -14.10 -7.67 -10.19
CA ALA A 70 -13.49 -8.53 -11.19
C ALA A 70 -11.95 -8.60 -11.06
N ALA A 71 -11.36 -7.72 -10.28
CA ALA A 71 -9.92 -7.73 -10.04
C ALA A 71 -9.53 -8.69 -8.92
N LYS A 72 -8.36 -9.28 -9.06
CA LYS A 72 -7.66 -10.03 -8.01
C LYS A 72 -6.51 -9.20 -7.46
N PHE A 73 -6.24 -9.37 -6.19
CA PHE A 73 -5.26 -8.57 -5.47
C PHE A 73 -4.18 -9.45 -4.86
N TYR A 74 -2.96 -8.97 -4.92
CA TYR A 74 -1.79 -9.68 -4.39
C TYR A 74 -0.87 -8.69 -3.69
N ALA A 75 -0.34 -9.08 -2.53
CA ALA A 75 0.72 -8.36 -1.86
C ALA A 75 2.07 -8.97 -2.30
N LEU A 76 2.86 -8.19 -3.04
CA LEU A 76 4.16 -8.62 -3.58
C LEU A 76 5.27 -8.19 -2.64
N VAL A 77 6.13 -9.13 -2.28
CA VAL A 77 7.23 -8.93 -1.35
C VAL A 77 8.55 -9.24 -2.05
N VAL A 78 9.51 -8.34 -1.90
CA VAL A 78 10.87 -8.50 -2.38
C VAL A 78 11.81 -8.44 -1.17
N PRO A 79 12.24 -9.60 -0.62
CA PRO A 79 13.02 -9.64 0.62
C PRO A 79 14.38 -8.96 0.56
N GLY A 80 14.99 -8.83 -0.62
CA GLY A 80 16.31 -8.24 -0.78
C GLY A 80 16.61 -7.80 -2.21
N ASN A 81 17.85 -7.36 -2.46
CA ASN A 81 18.31 -7.03 -3.79
C ASN A 81 18.63 -8.31 -4.57
N GLY A 82 17.79 -8.63 -5.56
CA GLY A 82 17.97 -9.78 -6.44
C GLY A 82 17.31 -11.08 -5.97
N ASP A 83 16.59 -11.04 -4.86
CA ASP A 83 15.79 -12.17 -4.42
C ASP A 83 14.56 -12.38 -5.33
N PRO A 84 14.06 -13.62 -5.47
CA PRO A 84 12.87 -13.87 -6.23
C PRO A 84 11.66 -13.16 -5.62
N LEU A 85 10.73 -12.77 -6.48
CA LEU A 85 9.47 -12.18 -6.08
C LEU A 85 8.61 -13.23 -5.36
N HIS A 86 8.10 -12.87 -4.19
CA HIS A 86 7.11 -13.66 -3.47
C HIS A 86 5.80 -12.89 -3.38
N TRP A 87 4.68 -13.59 -3.22
CA TRP A 87 3.37 -12.94 -3.11
C TRP A 87 2.43 -13.67 -2.17
N PHE A 88 1.55 -12.88 -1.57
CA PHE A 88 0.42 -13.33 -0.78
C PHE A 88 -0.85 -12.98 -1.55
N PRO A 89 -1.75 -13.93 -1.84
CA PRO A 89 -3.06 -13.61 -2.39
C PRO A 89 -3.89 -12.87 -1.34
N VAL A 90 -4.69 -11.90 -1.75
CA VAL A 90 -5.68 -11.26 -0.87
C VAL A 90 -6.95 -12.10 -0.86
N MET A 91 -7.36 -12.55 0.32
CA MET A 91 -8.49 -13.44 0.50
C MET A 91 -9.78 -12.70 0.82
N SER A 92 -9.69 -11.63 1.61
CA SER A 92 -10.84 -10.82 2.00
C SER A 92 -10.46 -9.37 2.31
N PHE A 93 -11.47 -8.53 2.52
CA PHE A 93 -11.35 -7.10 2.79
C PHE A 93 -12.12 -6.78 4.08
N PRO A 94 -11.58 -7.10 5.26
CA PRO A 94 -12.30 -6.93 6.53
C PRO A 94 -12.65 -5.48 6.85
N VAL A 95 -11.92 -4.51 6.28
CA VAL A 95 -12.24 -3.09 6.41
C VAL A 95 -12.16 -2.43 5.04
N GLU A 96 -13.25 -1.79 4.63
CA GLU A 96 -13.31 -0.93 3.44
C GLU A 96 -13.95 0.40 3.85
N ARG A 97 -13.18 1.50 3.76
CA ARG A 97 -13.63 2.86 4.09
C ARG A 97 -13.30 3.81 2.92
N PRO A 98 -14.09 3.79 1.84
CA PRO A 98 -13.83 4.63 0.66
C PRO A 98 -13.78 6.12 0.97
N ASN A 99 -14.61 6.60 1.89
CA ASN A 99 -14.67 8.00 2.32
C ASN A 99 -13.42 8.46 3.10
N LEU A 100 -12.67 7.53 3.67
CA LEU A 100 -11.40 7.77 4.38
C LEU A 100 -10.20 7.40 3.51
N ASP A 101 -10.45 6.78 2.37
CA ASP A 101 -9.44 6.21 1.50
C ASP A 101 -8.52 5.20 2.23
N ILE A 102 -9.12 4.31 3.04
CA ILE A 102 -8.43 3.26 3.79
C ILE A 102 -9.09 1.91 3.52
N ALA A 103 -8.26 0.87 3.41
CA ALA A 103 -8.69 -0.53 3.42
C ALA A 103 -7.72 -1.40 4.23
N VAL A 104 -8.27 -2.49 4.79
CA VAL A 104 -7.49 -3.59 5.37
C VAL A 104 -7.73 -4.84 4.55
N LEU A 105 -6.65 -5.49 4.16
CA LEU A 105 -6.61 -6.71 3.37
C LEU A 105 -6.28 -7.88 4.28
N GLU A 106 -6.99 -8.99 4.13
CA GLU A 106 -6.60 -10.26 4.73
C GLU A 106 -5.81 -11.08 3.72
N LEU A 107 -4.61 -11.49 4.10
CA LEU A 107 -3.68 -12.22 3.26
C LEU A 107 -3.91 -13.74 3.39
N GLY A 108 -3.78 -14.46 2.29
CA GLY A 108 -3.65 -15.90 2.26
C GLY A 108 -2.18 -16.33 2.44
N PRO A 109 -1.89 -17.64 2.32
CA PRO A 109 -0.54 -18.14 2.46
C PRO A 109 0.40 -17.59 1.36
N CYS A 110 1.65 -17.35 1.74
CA CYS A 110 2.67 -16.92 0.78
C CYS A 110 2.88 -17.99 -0.31
N SER A 111 3.15 -17.53 -1.54
CA SER A 111 3.53 -18.39 -2.67
C SER A 111 4.77 -19.25 -2.40
N THR A 112 5.61 -18.84 -1.47
CA THR A 112 6.83 -19.52 -1.07
C THR A 112 6.81 -19.80 0.43
N PRO A 113 6.89 -21.07 0.87
CA PRO A 113 6.98 -21.40 2.28
C PRO A 113 8.20 -20.76 2.96
N GLY A 114 8.02 -20.28 4.19
CA GLY A 114 9.10 -19.68 4.99
C GLY A 114 9.39 -18.21 4.67
N VAL A 115 8.72 -17.63 3.70
CA VAL A 115 8.74 -16.16 3.49
C VAL A 115 7.65 -15.52 4.34
N HIS A 116 8.02 -14.51 5.11
CA HIS A 116 7.16 -13.83 6.06
C HIS A 116 7.12 -12.33 5.80
N LEU A 117 5.99 -11.72 6.11
CA LEU A 117 5.77 -10.29 6.13
C LEU A 117 5.61 -9.84 7.59
N SER A 118 6.59 -9.14 8.12
CA SER A 118 6.61 -8.69 9.51
C SER A 118 5.56 -7.61 9.76
N ALA A 119 5.00 -7.55 10.97
CA ALA A 119 4.10 -6.46 11.34
C ALA A 119 4.89 -5.23 11.78
N VAL A 120 4.49 -4.04 11.31
CA VAL A 120 4.91 -2.78 11.90
C VAL A 120 3.97 -2.44 13.07
N PRO A 121 4.50 -2.00 14.23
CA PRO A 121 3.67 -1.50 15.32
C PRO A 121 2.76 -0.36 14.85
N VAL A 122 1.54 -0.28 15.40
CA VAL A 122 0.57 0.77 15.10
C VAL A 122 0.47 1.74 16.28
N SER A 123 0.44 3.03 16.01
CA SER A 123 0.14 4.06 17.00
C SER A 123 -1.16 4.78 16.63
N PHE A 124 -2.07 4.87 17.59
CA PHE A 124 -3.29 5.66 17.44
C PHE A 124 -3.17 7.05 18.08
N ALA A 125 -2.04 7.32 18.73
CA ALA A 125 -1.78 8.62 19.31
C ALA A 125 -1.60 9.68 18.20
N PRO A 126 -2.19 10.89 18.37
CA PRO A 126 -1.98 11.98 17.44
C PRO A 126 -0.51 12.42 17.43
N GLN A 127 -0.01 12.74 16.25
CA GLN A 127 1.36 13.19 16.09
C GLN A 127 1.38 14.71 15.90
N PRO A 128 2.08 15.48 16.76
CA PRO A 128 2.13 16.93 16.67
C PRO A 128 2.90 17.40 15.42
N ASP A 129 2.65 18.65 15.03
CA ASP A 129 3.42 19.33 13.98
C ASP A 129 4.91 19.31 14.32
N GLY A 130 5.75 19.10 13.33
CA GLY A 130 7.20 18.96 13.48
C GLY A 130 7.67 17.54 13.83
N THR A 131 6.77 16.58 14.09
CA THR A 131 7.16 15.17 14.28
C THR A 131 7.93 14.68 13.07
N GLN A 132 9.14 14.16 13.29
CA GLN A 132 9.92 13.52 12.23
C GLN A 132 9.29 12.20 11.82
N VAL A 133 9.19 12.01 10.51
CA VAL A 133 8.53 10.85 9.92
C VAL A 133 9.42 10.12 8.92
N LEU A 134 9.18 8.83 8.80
CA LEU A 134 9.70 7.97 7.76
C LEU A 134 8.51 7.41 6.99
N THR A 135 8.53 7.54 5.65
CA THR A 135 7.56 6.90 4.76
C THR A 135 8.26 5.88 3.89
N MET A 136 7.54 4.85 3.45
CA MET A 136 8.08 3.85 2.55
C MET A 136 7.00 3.29 1.63
N GLY A 137 7.35 3.07 0.35
CA GLY A 137 6.45 2.49 -0.63
C GLY A 137 7.19 2.05 -1.89
N PHE A 138 6.44 1.62 -2.91
CA PHE A 138 6.96 1.13 -4.17
C PHE A 138 6.58 2.10 -5.30
N PRO A 139 7.43 3.09 -5.62
CA PRO A 139 7.14 4.02 -6.71
C PRO A 139 7.25 3.34 -8.07
N ALA A 140 6.29 3.65 -8.94
CA ALA A 140 6.29 3.28 -10.36
C ALA A 140 6.85 1.88 -10.67
N PRO A 141 6.23 0.79 -10.16
CA PRO A 141 6.67 -0.56 -10.48
C PRO A 141 6.63 -0.81 -11.99
N GLU A 142 7.71 -1.38 -12.55
CA GLU A 142 7.72 -1.83 -13.93
C GLU A 142 7.41 -3.32 -14.04
N VAL A 143 6.55 -3.67 -15.00
CA VAL A 143 6.20 -5.05 -15.33
C VAL A 143 6.91 -5.43 -16.63
N ALA A 144 7.95 -6.26 -16.55
CA ALA A 144 8.63 -6.81 -17.72
C ALA A 144 7.92 -8.07 -18.26
N GLY A 145 7.20 -8.78 -17.40
CA GLY A 145 6.40 -9.94 -17.77
C GLY A 145 5.43 -10.32 -16.66
N LEU A 146 4.24 -10.81 -17.05
CA LEU A 146 3.20 -11.24 -16.14
C LEU A 146 2.68 -12.61 -16.57
N ASN A 147 2.67 -13.55 -15.64
CA ASN A 147 2.11 -14.87 -15.84
C ASN A 147 0.84 -15.01 -15.00
N ALA A 148 -0.26 -15.38 -15.66
CA ALA A 148 -1.52 -15.66 -14.98
C ALA A 148 -2.21 -16.86 -15.68
N ASP A 149 -3.06 -17.56 -14.93
CA ASP A 149 -3.86 -18.65 -15.49
C ASP A 149 -5.08 -18.09 -16.26
N GLN A 150 -5.82 -19.00 -16.92
CA GLN A 150 -7.02 -18.66 -17.69
C GLN A 150 -8.17 -18.05 -16.85
N LYS A 151 -8.08 -18.17 -15.50
CA LYS A 151 -9.02 -17.54 -14.55
C LYS A 151 -8.49 -16.19 -14.04
N GLY A 152 -7.35 -15.71 -14.56
CA GLY A 152 -6.70 -14.48 -14.13
C GLY A 152 -6.03 -14.59 -12.76
N ASN A 153 -5.71 -15.81 -12.27
CA ASN A 153 -4.89 -15.94 -11.07
C ASN A 153 -3.43 -15.67 -11.42
N PHE A 154 -2.78 -14.85 -10.60
CA PHE A 154 -1.36 -14.55 -10.73
C PHE A 154 -0.51 -15.78 -10.40
N LEU A 155 0.38 -16.13 -11.30
CA LEU A 155 1.31 -17.25 -11.15
C LEU A 155 2.76 -16.81 -11.02
N GLY A 156 3.03 -15.51 -11.15
CA GLY A 156 4.35 -14.92 -11.07
C GLY A 156 4.61 -13.92 -12.20
N GLY A 157 5.83 -13.42 -12.27
CA GLY A 157 6.21 -12.45 -13.31
C GLY A 157 7.61 -11.91 -13.10
N GLN A 158 8.04 -11.08 -14.04
CA GLN A 158 9.25 -10.30 -13.92
C GLN A 158 8.86 -8.83 -13.64
N PHE A 159 9.28 -8.35 -12.47
CA PHE A 159 8.97 -7.01 -11.99
C PHE A 159 10.23 -6.32 -11.52
N PHE A 160 10.34 -5.03 -11.83
CA PHE A 160 11.31 -4.15 -11.22
C PHE A 160 10.62 -3.41 -10.07
N LEU A 161 10.68 -4.04 -8.89
CA LEU A 161 10.11 -3.50 -7.65
C LEU A 161 11.25 -3.08 -6.74
N LYS A 162 11.27 -1.80 -6.38
CA LYS A 162 12.20 -1.28 -5.38
C LYS A 162 11.46 -0.37 -4.43
N SER A 163 11.53 -0.67 -3.13
CA SER A 163 10.97 0.21 -2.12
C SER A 163 11.83 1.45 -1.94
N HIS A 164 11.19 2.61 -1.88
CA HIS A 164 11.82 3.88 -1.56
C HIS A 164 11.42 4.32 -0.15
N ALA A 165 12.39 4.81 0.59
CA ALA A 165 12.19 5.41 1.90
C ALA A 165 12.42 6.92 1.78
N ASN A 166 11.49 7.70 2.34
CA ASN A 166 11.60 9.15 2.37
C ASN A 166 11.44 9.63 3.81
N GLU A 167 12.27 10.57 4.23
CA GLU A 167 12.14 11.26 5.50
C GLU A 167 11.50 12.63 5.35
N GLY A 168 10.85 13.10 6.40
CA GLY A 168 10.22 14.40 6.43
C GLY A 168 9.65 14.72 7.80
N ILE A 169 8.67 15.62 7.82
CA ILE A 169 7.97 16.02 9.03
C ILE A 169 6.47 16.08 8.82
N VAL A 170 5.71 15.94 9.90
CA VAL A 170 4.33 16.39 9.96
C VAL A 170 4.34 17.91 9.84
N ALA A 171 3.83 18.44 8.74
CA ALA A 171 3.77 19.88 8.50
C ALA A 171 2.55 20.51 9.17
N ALA A 172 1.44 19.81 9.20
CA ALA A 172 0.21 20.23 9.88
C ALA A 172 -0.70 19.02 10.16
N GLN A 173 -1.47 19.12 11.23
CA GLN A 173 -2.55 18.20 11.54
C GLN A 173 -3.89 18.90 11.33
N TYR A 174 -4.84 18.22 10.70
CA TYR A 174 -6.19 18.72 10.47
C TYR A 174 -7.23 17.70 10.95
N VAL A 175 -8.40 18.23 11.26
CA VAL A 175 -9.56 17.42 11.59
C VAL A 175 -10.57 17.55 10.47
N LEU A 176 -10.83 16.47 9.74
CA LEU A 176 -11.83 16.43 8.68
C LEU A 176 -13.21 16.17 9.29
N ALA A 177 -14.19 16.99 8.93
CA ALA A 177 -15.58 16.86 9.42
C ALA A 177 -15.73 16.83 10.96
N GLY A 178 -14.79 17.46 11.69
CA GLY A 178 -14.83 17.57 13.14
C GLY A 178 -14.34 16.34 13.93
N THR A 179 -14.01 15.22 13.26
CA THR A 179 -13.72 13.97 13.98
C THR A 179 -12.55 13.14 13.43
N LEU A 180 -12.12 13.37 12.18
CA LEU A 180 -11.16 12.51 11.52
C LEU A 180 -9.83 13.23 11.28
N PRO A 181 -8.75 12.85 11.99
CA PRO A 181 -7.46 13.49 11.79
C PRO A 181 -6.83 13.04 10.47
N TYR A 182 -6.33 14.00 9.71
CA TYR A 182 -5.39 13.75 8.63
C TYR A 182 -4.17 14.66 8.79
N TYR A 183 -3.07 14.21 8.19
CA TYR A 183 -1.79 14.90 8.26
C TYR A 183 -1.43 15.49 6.91
N GLU A 184 -0.93 16.72 6.90
CA GLU A 184 -0.13 17.23 5.81
C GLU A 184 1.34 17.01 6.12
N LEU A 185 2.09 16.59 5.12
CA LEU A 185 3.48 16.16 5.27
C LEU A 185 4.38 16.94 4.34
N ASN A 186 5.52 17.36 4.88
CA ASN A 186 6.64 17.83 4.07
C ASN A 186 7.59 16.64 3.82
N VAL A 187 7.22 15.82 2.85
CA VAL A 187 7.94 14.61 2.44
C VAL A 187 7.70 14.38 0.95
N GLY A 188 8.73 13.88 0.25
CA GLY A 188 8.56 13.44 -1.14
C GLY A 188 7.86 12.07 -1.19
N TRP A 189 6.95 11.86 -2.14
CA TRP A 189 6.56 10.53 -2.60
C TRP A 189 6.06 10.55 -4.04
N HIS A 190 5.96 9.39 -4.65
CA HIS A 190 5.65 9.21 -6.06
C HIS A 190 4.41 8.32 -6.26
N HIS A 191 3.92 8.26 -7.50
CA HIS A 191 2.88 7.29 -7.86
C HIS A 191 3.32 5.86 -7.55
N GLY A 192 2.41 5.06 -6.98
CA GLY A 192 2.68 3.71 -6.50
C GLY A 192 3.00 3.63 -5.00
N GLU A 193 3.42 4.71 -4.35
CA GLU A 193 3.66 4.73 -2.91
C GLU A 193 2.37 4.88 -2.07
N SER A 194 1.24 5.21 -2.72
CA SER A 194 -0.09 5.27 -2.06
C SER A 194 -0.40 3.99 -1.28
N GLY A 195 -0.85 4.14 -0.04
CA GLY A 195 -1.12 3.04 0.89
C GLY A 195 0.07 2.62 1.74
N GLY A 196 1.29 3.09 1.43
CA GLY A 196 2.46 2.85 2.27
C GLY A 196 2.35 3.54 3.63
N PRO A 197 3.11 3.08 4.65
CA PRO A 197 3.05 3.61 6.00
C PRO A 197 3.68 5.00 6.12
N ILE A 198 3.14 5.79 7.03
CA ILE A 198 3.77 6.96 7.62
C ILE A 198 4.05 6.60 9.06
N THR A 199 5.34 6.49 9.40
CA THR A 199 5.81 6.08 10.73
C THR A 199 6.53 7.21 11.42
N THR A 200 6.64 7.15 12.74
CA THR A 200 7.60 7.96 13.48
C THR A 200 9.03 7.56 13.09
N LEU A 201 9.92 8.55 12.99
CA LEU A 201 11.33 8.30 12.77
C LEU A 201 12.01 7.91 14.10
N ALA A 202 12.02 6.62 14.37
CA ALA A 202 12.59 6.02 15.58
C ALA A 202 13.29 4.69 15.24
N ASN A 203 14.07 4.14 16.16
CA ASN A 203 14.68 2.82 16.01
C ASN A 203 13.64 1.69 15.90
N GLU A 204 12.49 1.90 16.55
CA GLU A 204 11.27 1.08 16.39
C GLU A 204 10.20 1.98 15.77
N PRO A 205 10.08 1.99 14.42
CA PRO A 205 9.10 2.82 13.76
C PRO A 205 7.68 2.29 14.04
N ALA A 206 6.77 3.20 14.38
CA ALA A 206 5.36 2.86 14.55
C ALA A 206 4.52 3.59 13.49
N ALA A 207 3.69 2.87 12.77
CA ALA A 207 2.78 3.45 11.79
C ALA A 207 1.62 4.15 12.51
N PHE A 208 1.42 5.43 12.24
CA PHE A 208 0.30 6.21 12.76
C PHE A 208 -0.65 6.70 11.65
N SER A 209 -0.21 6.60 10.40
CA SER A 209 -0.94 7.07 9.24
C SER A 209 -0.53 6.29 8.00
N LEU A 210 -1.29 6.40 6.92
CA LEU A 210 -0.95 5.86 5.61
C LEU A 210 -0.89 6.96 4.56
N MET A 211 -0.02 6.78 3.57
CA MET A 211 0.10 7.66 2.42
C MET A 211 -1.15 7.56 1.53
N GLN A 212 -1.77 8.70 1.26
CA GLN A 212 -2.84 8.82 0.28
C GLN A 212 -2.29 9.45 -1.02
N HIS A 213 -3.03 10.33 -1.62
CA HIS A 213 -2.60 11.13 -2.76
C HIS A 213 -2.34 12.58 -2.33
N TYR A 214 -1.61 13.34 -3.13
CA TYR A 214 -1.48 14.78 -2.91
C TYR A 214 -2.77 15.50 -3.32
N ARG A 215 -3.08 16.61 -2.62
CA ARG A 215 -4.17 17.49 -3.03
C ARG A 215 -3.74 18.26 -4.28
N ASN A 216 -4.49 18.11 -5.38
CA ASN A 216 -4.33 19.02 -6.50
C ASN A 216 -4.89 20.40 -6.10
N VAL A 217 -4.05 21.41 -6.16
CA VAL A 217 -4.45 22.81 -5.97
C VAL A 217 -4.60 23.44 -7.35
N GLN A 218 -5.77 23.95 -7.65
CA GLN A 218 -5.99 24.70 -8.90
C GLN A 218 -5.31 26.07 -8.79
N SER A 219 -4.52 26.42 -9.78
CA SER A 219 -3.93 27.74 -9.92
C SER A 219 -4.33 28.35 -11.26
N PRO A 220 -4.19 29.68 -11.44
CA PRO A 220 -4.41 30.32 -12.73
C PRO A 220 -3.55 29.76 -13.88
N HIS A 221 -2.46 29.09 -13.56
CA HIS A 221 -1.52 28.50 -14.52
C HIS A 221 -1.68 26.98 -14.67
N GLY A 222 -2.74 26.38 -14.11
CA GLY A 222 -3.02 24.96 -14.14
C GLY A 222 -2.91 24.28 -12.75
N PRO A 223 -3.11 22.96 -12.69
CA PRO A 223 -3.05 22.23 -11.44
C PRO A 223 -1.61 22.20 -10.90
N LEU A 224 -1.46 22.52 -9.62
CA LEU A 224 -0.22 22.39 -8.86
C LEU A 224 -0.34 21.20 -7.91
N ALA A 225 0.77 20.48 -7.71
CA ALA A 225 0.85 19.51 -6.65
C ALA A 225 0.76 20.23 -5.29
N GLY A 226 -0.33 19.98 -4.57
CA GLY A 226 -0.51 20.47 -3.21
C GLY A 226 0.25 19.62 -2.19
N PRO A 227 0.03 19.89 -0.89
CA PRO A 227 0.67 19.13 0.17
C PRO A 227 0.32 17.65 0.11
N ARG A 228 1.26 16.82 0.53
CA ARG A 228 1.08 15.38 0.69
C ARG A 228 0.17 15.10 1.87
N ARG A 229 -0.69 14.11 1.75
CA ARG A 229 -1.69 13.79 2.75
C ARG A 229 -1.58 12.36 3.23
N GLY A 230 -1.75 12.20 4.55
CA GLY A 230 -1.92 10.91 5.18
C GLY A 230 -3.16 10.89 6.07
N MET A 231 -3.95 9.82 6.00
CA MET A 231 -5.06 9.58 6.91
C MET A 231 -4.57 8.85 8.15
N ALA A 232 -4.92 9.35 9.34
CA ALA A 232 -4.55 8.72 10.59
C ALA A 232 -5.20 7.35 10.75
N LEU A 233 -4.44 6.38 11.26
CA LEU A 233 -4.96 5.04 11.57
C LEU A 233 -5.97 5.05 12.72
N SER A 234 -5.95 6.07 13.58
CA SER A 234 -6.97 6.29 14.61
C SER A 234 -8.38 6.44 14.03
N ALA A 235 -8.51 6.82 12.74
CA ALA A 235 -9.80 6.90 12.06
C ALA A 235 -10.50 5.54 11.89
N ILE A 236 -9.74 4.44 11.98
CA ILE A 236 -10.25 3.04 11.93
C ILE A 236 -9.79 2.22 13.14
N GLN A 237 -9.52 2.87 14.28
CA GLN A 237 -9.00 2.23 15.47
C GLN A 237 -9.91 1.09 15.97
N ASN A 238 -11.23 1.32 15.98
CA ASN A 238 -12.18 0.30 16.46
C ASN A 238 -12.16 -0.95 15.57
N GLU A 239 -12.07 -0.77 14.26
CA GLU A 239 -11.96 -1.85 13.29
C GLU A 239 -10.65 -2.63 13.44
N LEU A 240 -9.53 -1.92 13.59
CA LEU A 240 -8.22 -2.54 13.81
C LEU A 240 -8.21 -3.31 15.13
N THR A 241 -8.78 -2.73 16.20
CA THR A 241 -8.90 -3.41 17.51
C THR A 241 -9.77 -4.68 17.41
N ALA A 242 -10.87 -4.64 16.65
CA ALA A 242 -11.72 -5.81 16.41
C ALA A 242 -10.97 -6.94 15.65
N LEU A 243 -9.95 -6.61 14.87
CA LEU A 243 -9.06 -7.56 14.22
C LEU A 243 -7.89 -8.04 15.11
N GLY A 244 -7.86 -7.59 16.39
CA GLY A 244 -6.81 -7.93 17.36
C GLY A 244 -5.54 -7.08 17.24
N ILE A 245 -5.58 -5.97 16.49
CA ILE A 245 -4.45 -5.05 16.34
C ILE A 245 -4.55 -3.99 17.44
N VAL A 246 -3.59 -4.05 18.37
CA VAL A 246 -3.51 -3.14 19.52
C VAL A 246 -2.44 -2.09 19.23
N GLY A 247 -2.79 -0.82 19.44
CA GLY A 247 -1.83 0.29 19.33
C GLY A 247 -0.86 0.32 20.52
N ILE A 248 0.32 0.87 20.28
CA ILE A 248 1.33 1.18 21.29
C ILE A 248 1.21 2.63 21.76
#